data_d9a7313a31f5d2df538d7ba6aa81b70c
#
_entry.id   d9a7313a31f5d2df538d7ba6aa81b70c
#
_cell.length_a   1.000
_cell.length_b   1.000
_cell.length_c   1.000
_cell.angle_alpha   90.00
_cell.angle_beta   90.00
_cell.angle_gamma   90.00
#
_symmetry.space_group_name_H-M   'P 1'
#
loop_
_entity.id
_entity.type
_entity.pdbx_description
1 polymer ?
#
loop_
_entity_poly.entity_id
_entity_poly.type
_entity_poly.pdbx_seq_one_letter_code
_entity_poly.pdbx_strand_id
1 'polypeptide(L)'
;MKHVCRSTVVRSAFVALMAIAAGVGSLCAPEHAWSAQINDQTDPQTLIQTVTQQILDEVRQQALTPDDIPRITTIVNRDILPYVDIRRATQYAMGRFWRTATPGQQDQVVEQFKQLLIHTYSGALAQLNTNQKFEYPPSAAESGGTDAVVRTIALSKSGQVQIDYRLYKSPQGWRVYDMNVLGAWLIQTYRTQFSDKIQQSGVDGLIQFLTDRNKQLTSGNQ
;
A
#
# COMPACT_ATOMS: atom_id res chain seq x y z
N MET A 1 24.15 0.08 -70.55
CA MET A 1 25.07 1.12 -71.02
C MET A 1 25.55 1.83 -69.78
N LYS A 2 26.78 1.50 -69.34
CA LYS A 2 28.01 2.30 -69.53
C LYS A 2 27.89 3.62 -68.80
N HIS A 3 28.71 4.12 -67.87
CA HIS A 3 30.15 3.96 -67.51
C HIS A 3 30.29 4.53 -66.09
N VAL A 4 30.97 3.99 -65.10
CA VAL A 4 32.41 3.90 -64.87
C VAL A 4 33.11 5.28 -64.85
N CYS A 5 33.71 5.59 -63.75
CA CYS A 5 35.09 6.01 -63.51
C CYS A 5 35.19 6.96 -62.35
N ARG A 6 35.84 6.60 -61.26
CA ARG A 6 37.29 6.62 -60.92
C ARG A 6 37.80 7.98 -60.51
N SER A 7 38.26 7.95 -59.30
CA SER A 7 39.60 8.28 -58.75
C SER A 7 39.93 9.80 -58.69
N THR A 8 40.64 10.36 -57.72
CA THR A 8 41.88 9.99 -57.09
C THR A 8 42.22 11.04 -56.03
N VAL A 9 42.55 10.58 -54.82
CA VAL A 9 43.75 10.94 -54.02
C VAL A 9 44.45 12.29 -54.32
N VAL A 10 44.78 13.04 -53.26
CA VAL A 10 46.08 13.62 -52.85
C VAL A 10 45.88 14.50 -51.60
N ARG A 11 46.29 14.08 -50.44
CA ARG A 11 47.49 14.44 -49.62
C ARG A 11 47.81 15.94 -49.50
N SER A 12 47.76 16.42 -48.25
CA SER A 12 48.90 16.92 -47.47
C SER A 12 48.47 18.09 -46.57
N ALA A 13 48.53 17.90 -45.30
CA ALA A 13 49.52 18.35 -44.34
C ALA A 13 49.39 19.81 -43.80
N PHE A 14 49.47 19.83 -42.49
CA PHE A 14 49.97 20.88 -41.58
C PHE A 14 49.05 22.06 -41.27
N VAL A 15 48.70 22.28 -40.05
CA VAL A 15 49.33 22.99 -38.95
C VAL A 15 48.29 23.31 -37.87
N ALA A 16 48.64 23.08 -36.64
CA ALA A 16 47.95 23.35 -35.39
C ALA A 16 47.45 24.79 -35.25
N LEU A 17 46.26 24.94 -34.67
CA LEU A 17 46.05 26.03 -33.73
C LEU A 17 44.91 25.64 -32.74
N MET A 18 45.20 25.80 -31.45
CA MET A 18 44.30 25.65 -30.34
C MET A 18 43.05 26.53 -30.52
N ALA A 19 41.88 25.92 -30.34
CA ALA A 19 40.68 26.66 -29.95
C ALA A 19 39.88 25.80 -29.00
N ILE A 20 39.79 26.27 -27.79
CA ILE A 20 38.91 25.80 -26.70
C ILE A 20 37.50 25.91 -27.21
N ALA A 21 36.85 24.77 -27.48
CA ALA A 21 35.43 24.71 -27.68
C ALA A 21 34.82 23.92 -26.53
N ALA A 22 34.06 24.61 -25.69
CA ALA A 22 33.28 24.09 -24.62
C ALA A 22 32.39 22.95 -25.12
N GLY A 23 32.69 21.72 -24.69
CA GLY A 23 31.85 20.58 -24.87
C GLY A 23 30.60 20.77 -24.06
N VAL A 24 29.47 21.01 -24.71
CA VAL A 24 28.14 20.83 -24.11
C VAL A 24 27.96 19.33 -23.99
N GLY A 25 28.49 18.79 -22.91
CA GLY A 25 28.12 17.45 -22.44
C GLY A 25 26.66 17.48 -22.04
N SER A 26 25.82 16.88 -22.89
CA SER A 26 24.45 16.53 -22.51
C SER A 26 24.55 15.52 -21.38
N LEU A 27 24.52 16.04 -20.13
CA LEU A 27 24.30 15.25 -18.94
C LEU A 27 22.87 14.73 -19.04
N CYS A 28 22.73 13.54 -19.61
CA CYS A 28 21.58 12.68 -19.34
C CYS A 28 21.62 12.41 -17.83
N ALA A 29 21.04 13.29 -17.04
CA ALA A 29 20.75 13.00 -15.66
C ALA A 29 19.77 11.81 -15.67
N PRO A 30 20.05 10.72 -14.96
CA PRO A 30 19.02 9.71 -14.73
C PRO A 30 17.87 10.45 -14.03
N GLU A 31 16.72 10.48 -14.67
CA GLU A 31 15.49 10.82 -14.00
C GLU A 31 15.30 9.78 -12.88
N HIS A 32 15.86 10.10 -11.73
CA HIS A 32 15.48 9.45 -10.50
C HIS A 32 14.01 9.86 -10.33
N ALA A 33 13.11 8.96 -10.70
CA ALA A 33 11.75 9.03 -10.22
C ALA A 33 11.87 9.13 -8.69
N TRP A 34 11.74 10.34 -8.18
CA TRP A 34 11.53 10.58 -6.78
C TRP A 34 10.16 9.95 -6.46
N SER A 35 10.17 8.70 -6.06
CA SER A 35 9.13 8.18 -5.19
C SER A 35 9.21 9.09 -3.98
N ALA A 36 8.33 10.06 -3.90
CA ALA A 36 8.24 10.94 -2.74
C ALA A 36 8.04 10.02 -1.55
N GLN A 37 9.10 9.83 -0.78
CA GLN A 37 9.07 8.94 0.38
C GLN A 37 8.09 9.58 1.35
N ILE A 38 6.95 8.93 1.57
CA ILE A 38 5.92 9.41 2.47
C ILE A 38 6.55 9.57 3.84
N ASN A 39 6.53 10.81 4.36
CA ASN A 39 7.06 11.10 5.67
C ASN A 39 6.05 10.69 6.74
N ASP A 40 6.19 9.50 7.28
CA ASP A 40 5.34 8.94 8.34
C ASP A 40 5.65 9.50 9.75
N GLN A 41 6.61 10.42 9.86
CA GLN A 41 6.90 11.18 11.08
C GLN A 41 6.04 12.46 11.20
N THR A 42 5.35 12.86 10.14
CA THR A 42 4.42 13.99 10.15
C THR A 42 3.19 13.70 11.02
N ASP A 43 2.20 14.57 10.98
CA ASP A 43 0.94 14.31 11.69
C ASP A 43 0.18 13.14 11.03
N PRO A 44 -0.65 12.41 11.80
CA PRO A 44 -1.31 11.20 11.31
C PRO A 44 -2.33 11.49 10.20
N GLN A 45 -2.94 12.68 10.16
CA GLN A 45 -3.88 13.05 9.10
C GLN A 45 -3.16 13.25 7.77
N THR A 46 -2.01 13.92 7.77
CA THR A 46 -1.17 14.09 6.58
C THR A 46 -0.69 12.74 6.04
N LEU A 47 -0.33 11.80 6.92
CA LEU A 47 0.02 10.44 6.49
C LEU A 47 -1.14 9.79 5.72
N ILE A 48 -2.35 9.77 6.30
CA ILE A 48 -3.52 9.15 5.64
C ILE A 48 -3.85 9.87 4.32
N GLN A 49 -3.78 11.20 4.27
CA GLN A 49 -4.00 11.97 3.03
C GLN A 49 -3.00 11.58 1.94
N THR A 50 -1.72 11.51 2.28
CA THR A 50 -0.65 11.23 1.33
C THR A 50 -0.76 9.79 0.80
N VAL A 51 -0.98 8.80 1.67
CA VAL A 51 -1.18 7.40 1.26
C VAL A 51 -2.42 7.26 0.38
N THR A 52 -3.53 7.91 0.75
CA THR A 52 -4.76 7.88 -0.05
C THR A 52 -4.54 8.47 -1.45
N GLN A 53 -3.85 9.62 -1.54
CA GLN A 53 -3.54 10.24 -2.82
C GLN A 53 -2.66 9.36 -3.71
N GLN A 54 -1.62 8.75 -3.13
CA GLN A 54 -0.75 7.83 -3.86
C GLN A 54 -1.54 6.63 -4.43
N ILE A 55 -2.44 6.04 -3.64
CA ILE A 55 -3.30 4.94 -4.10
C ILE A 55 -4.23 5.40 -5.23
N LEU A 56 -4.83 6.59 -5.13
CA LEU A 56 -5.67 7.14 -6.19
C LEU A 56 -4.90 7.34 -7.50
N ASP A 57 -3.66 7.80 -7.41
CA ASP A 57 -2.82 8.02 -8.59
C ASP A 57 -2.43 6.68 -9.24
N GLU A 58 -2.13 5.65 -8.45
CA GLU A 58 -1.90 4.28 -8.95
C GLU A 58 -3.15 3.69 -9.64
N VAL A 59 -4.32 3.82 -9.02
CA VAL A 59 -5.59 3.35 -9.60
C VAL A 59 -5.88 4.06 -10.93
N ARG A 60 -5.62 5.36 -11.01
CA ARG A 60 -5.78 6.14 -12.25
C ARG A 60 -4.86 5.66 -13.37
N GLN A 61 -3.59 5.37 -13.04
CA GLN A 61 -2.60 4.95 -14.03
C GLN A 61 -2.83 3.52 -14.54
N GLN A 62 -3.37 2.64 -13.70
CA GLN A 62 -3.42 1.21 -13.97
C GLN A 62 -4.79 0.69 -14.41
N ALA A 63 -5.86 1.49 -14.31
CA ALA A 63 -7.24 1.10 -14.67
C ALA A 63 -7.61 -0.29 -14.09
N LEU A 64 -7.45 -0.45 -12.77
CA LEU A 64 -7.65 -1.73 -12.08
C LEU A 64 -9.10 -2.21 -12.17
N THR A 65 -9.27 -3.52 -12.30
CA THR A 65 -10.55 -4.21 -12.16
C THR A 65 -10.58 -5.05 -10.87
N PRO A 66 -11.75 -5.44 -10.36
CA PRO A 66 -11.85 -6.31 -9.18
C PRO A 66 -11.14 -7.66 -9.32
N ASP A 67 -10.93 -8.12 -10.55
CA ASP A 67 -10.28 -9.41 -10.85
C ASP A 67 -8.76 -9.30 -10.93
N ASP A 68 -8.20 -8.08 -10.91
CA ASP A 68 -6.75 -7.82 -10.94
C ASP A 68 -6.07 -8.08 -9.57
N ILE A 69 -6.45 -9.15 -8.87
CA ILE A 69 -5.96 -9.46 -7.52
C ILE A 69 -4.42 -9.43 -7.40
N PRO A 70 -3.63 -10.00 -8.33
CA PRO A 70 -2.17 -9.94 -8.23
C PRO A 70 -1.63 -8.50 -8.26
N ARG A 71 -2.19 -7.63 -9.10
CA ARG A 71 -1.78 -6.21 -9.20
C ARG A 71 -2.20 -5.43 -7.97
N ILE A 72 -3.44 -5.64 -7.51
CA ILE A 72 -3.96 -5.04 -6.28
C ILE A 72 -3.10 -5.46 -5.08
N THR A 73 -2.74 -6.75 -4.98
CA THR A 73 -1.85 -7.26 -3.93
C THR A 73 -0.48 -6.58 -3.97
N THR A 74 0.06 -6.34 -5.15
CA THR A 74 1.33 -5.63 -5.34
C THR A 74 1.23 -4.19 -4.80
N ILE A 75 0.17 -3.46 -5.16
CA ILE A 75 -0.07 -2.09 -4.66
C ILE A 75 -0.22 -2.10 -3.13
N VAL A 76 -1.03 -3.00 -2.58
CA VAL A 76 -1.23 -3.12 -1.13
C VAL A 76 0.10 -3.36 -0.41
N ASN A 77 0.91 -4.30 -0.89
CA ASN A 77 2.19 -4.62 -0.27
C ASN A 77 3.20 -3.47 -0.34
N ARG A 78 3.23 -2.73 -1.45
CA ARG A 78 4.18 -1.64 -1.68
C ARG A 78 3.74 -0.33 -1.01
N ASP A 79 2.46 0.03 -1.11
CA ASP A 79 1.98 1.38 -0.84
C ASP A 79 1.10 1.50 0.41
N ILE A 80 0.57 0.40 0.94
CA ILE A 80 -0.29 0.40 2.13
C ILE A 80 0.40 -0.25 3.32
N LEU A 81 0.87 -1.49 3.18
CA LEU A 81 1.40 -2.27 4.30
C LEU A 81 2.61 -1.64 5.03
N PRO A 82 3.48 -0.82 4.41
CA PRO A 82 4.51 -0.12 5.14
C PRO A 82 3.98 0.80 6.25
N TYR A 83 2.73 1.25 6.12
CA TYR A 83 2.08 2.16 7.09
C TYR A 83 1.08 1.45 8.00
N VAL A 84 0.94 0.13 7.89
CA VAL A 84 0.01 -0.69 8.68
C VAL A 84 0.77 -1.67 9.55
N ASP A 85 0.47 -1.70 10.84
CA ASP A 85 0.99 -2.71 11.76
C ASP A 85 0.03 -3.91 11.85
N ILE A 86 0.14 -4.81 10.89
CA ILE A 86 -0.66 -6.03 10.82
C ILE A 86 -0.44 -6.91 12.05
N ARG A 87 0.78 -6.96 12.60
CA ARG A 87 1.06 -7.75 13.80
C ARG A 87 0.30 -7.24 15.01
N ARG A 88 0.30 -5.92 15.21
CA ARG A 88 -0.47 -5.26 16.27
C ARG A 88 -1.98 -5.44 16.07
N ALA A 89 -2.47 -5.29 14.85
CA ALA A 89 -3.86 -5.55 14.49
C ALA A 89 -4.26 -6.99 14.84
N THR A 90 -3.44 -7.98 14.46
CA THR A 90 -3.66 -9.40 14.77
C THR A 90 -3.62 -9.66 16.27
N GLN A 91 -2.67 -9.05 16.98
CA GLN A 91 -2.58 -9.14 18.44
C GLN A 91 -3.86 -8.68 19.13
N TYR A 92 -4.42 -7.55 18.69
CA TYR A 92 -5.69 -7.07 19.22
C TYR A 92 -6.88 -7.96 18.84
N ALA A 93 -6.92 -8.48 17.62
CA ALA A 93 -7.94 -9.41 17.18
C ALA A 93 -7.90 -10.74 17.95
N MET A 94 -6.73 -11.28 18.24
CA MET A 94 -6.57 -12.49 19.08
C MET A 94 -6.83 -12.22 20.57
N GLY A 95 -6.66 -10.96 21.03
CA GLY A 95 -6.85 -10.57 22.42
C GLY A 95 -5.99 -11.39 23.39
N ARG A 96 -6.64 -11.96 24.43
CA ARG A 96 -5.92 -12.76 25.45
C ARG A 96 -5.18 -13.98 24.87
N PHE A 97 -5.67 -14.55 23.80
CA PHE A 97 -5.10 -15.76 23.18
C PHE A 97 -3.75 -15.51 22.49
N TRP A 98 -3.43 -14.25 22.18
CA TRP A 98 -2.11 -13.90 21.63
C TRP A 98 -0.97 -14.36 22.55
N ARG A 99 -1.13 -14.19 23.87
CA ARG A 99 -0.09 -14.56 24.86
C ARG A 99 0.08 -16.06 25.07
N THR A 100 -0.92 -16.86 24.72
CA THR A 100 -0.90 -18.31 24.84
C THR A 100 -0.46 -19.00 23.55
N ALA A 101 -0.45 -18.28 22.42
CA ALA A 101 0.04 -18.77 21.15
C ALA A 101 1.58 -18.80 21.12
N THR A 102 2.14 -19.84 20.52
CA THR A 102 3.59 -19.90 20.26
C THR A 102 4.01 -18.84 19.24
N PRO A 103 5.30 -18.44 19.19
CA PRO A 103 5.78 -17.48 18.17
C PRO A 103 5.43 -17.92 16.73
N GLY A 104 5.60 -19.22 16.42
CA GLY A 104 5.24 -19.75 15.10
C GLY A 104 3.75 -19.67 14.78
N GLN A 105 2.88 -19.92 15.77
CA GLN A 105 1.44 -19.73 15.62
C GLN A 105 1.06 -18.25 15.43
N GLN A 106 1.70 -17.36 16.20
CA GLN A 106 1.50 -15.92 16.03
C GLN A 106 1.84 -15.47 14.60
N ASP A 107 3.00 -15.90 14.08
CA ASP A 107 3.44 -15.55 12.71
C ASP A 107 2.48 -16.12 11.65
N GLN A 108 2.00 -17.35 11.84
CA GLN A 108 1.03 -17.94 10.92
C GLN A 108 -0.31 -17.20 10.94
N VAL A 109 -0.84 -16.84 12.13
CA VAL A 109 -2.08 -16.07 12.21
C VAL A 109 -1.91 -14.68 11.57
N VAL A 110 -0.77 -14.00 11.81
CA VAL A 110 -0.48 -12.70 11.17
C VAL A 110 -0.50 -12.81 9.65
N GLU A 111 0.17 -13.81 9.09
CA GLU A 111 0.22 -14.01 7.64
C GLU A 111 -1.15 -14.35 7.06
N GLN A 112 -1.87 -15.29 7.67
CA GLN A 112 -3.20 -15.69 7.19
C GLN A 112 -4.22 -14.56 7.34
N PHE A 113 -4.15 -13.77 8.40
CA PHE A 113 -5.04 -12.62 8.59
C PHE A 113 -4.74 -11.49 7.59
N LYS A 114 -3.46 -11.22 7.30
CA LYS A 114 -3.06 -10.30 6.25
C LYS A 114 -3.67 -10.71 4.89
N GLN A 115 -3.52 -11.97 4.51
CA GLN A 115 -4.09 -12.48 3.26
C GLN A 115 -5.62 -12.36 3.24
N LEU A 116 -6.29 -12.69 4.33
CA LEU A 116 -7.73 -12.53 4.46
C LEU A 116 -8.17 -11.09 4.21
N LEU A 117 -7.50 -10.12 4.82
CA LEU A 117 -7.82 -8.70 4.65
C LEU A 117 -7.61 -8.26 3.19
N ILE A 118 -6.49 -8.65 2.59
CA ILE A 118 -6.21 -8.32 1.18
C ILE A 118 -7.32 -8.88 0.28
N HIS A 119 -7.63 -10.15 0.37
CA HIS A 119 -8.66 -10.78 -0.48
C HIS A 119 -10.06 -10.23 -0.22
N THR A 120 -10.40 -9.93 1.04
CA THR A 120 -11.73 -9.42 1.39
C THR A 120 -11.94 -7.99 0.89
N TYR A 121 -10.91 -7.14 0.94
CA TYR A 121 -11.04 -5.71 0.67
C TYR A 121 -10.43 -5.26 -0.66
N SER A 122 -9.80 -6.15 -1.42
CA SER A 122 -9.22 -5.83 -2.75
C SER A 122 -10.26 -5.25 -3.73
N GLY A 123 -11.47 -5.80 -3.72
CA GLY A 123 -12.55 -5.29 -4.57
C GLY A 123 -12.95 -3.84 -4.26
N ALA A 124 -12.83 -3.42 -3.00
CA ALA A 124 -13.08 -2.02 -2.63
C ALA A 124 -12.03 -1.08 -3.22
N LEU A 125 -10.75 -1.51 -3.26
CA LEU A 125 -9.68 -0.75 -3.89
C LEU A 125 -9.89 -0.62 -5.41
N ALA A 126 -10.29 -1.69 -6.07
CA ALA A 126 -10.59 -1.69 -7.50
C ALA A 126 -11.83 -0.85 -7.86
N GLN A 127 -12.75 -0.63 -6.91
CA GLN A 127 -13.93 0.23 -7.11
C GLN A 127 -13.61 1.72 -6.96
N LEU A 128 -12.43 2.10 -6.47
CA LEU A 128 -11.99 3.49 -6.50
C LEU A 128 -11.92 3.95 -7.95
N ASN A 129 -12.59 5.04 -8.25
CA ASN A 129 -12.58 5.61 -9.59
C ASN A 129 -11.70 6.86 -9.65
N THR A 130 -11.34 7.25 -10.85
CA THR A 130 -10.45 8.40 -11.11
C THR A 130 -10.99 9.73 -10.58
N ASN A 131 -12.30 9.83 -10.32
CA ASN A 131 -12.96 11.01 -9.80
C ASN A 131 -13.33 10.87 -8.31
N GLN A 132 -12.86 9.83 -7.63
CA GLN A 132 -13.13 9.64 -6.20
C GLN A 132 -12.58 10.84 -5.43
N LYS A 133 -13.43 11.43 -4.61
CA LYS A 133 -13.06 12.54 -3.72
C LYS A 133 -13.07 12.06 -2.29
N PHE A 134 -12.12 12.58 -1.52
CA PHE A 134 -12.03 12.36 -0.09
C PHE A 134 -12.03 13.69 0.63
N GLU A 135 -12.78 13.76 1.72
CA GLU A 135 -12.73 14.85 2.68
C GLU A 135 -12.04 14.36 3.95
N TYR A 136 -11.33 15.27 4.59
CA TYR A 136 -10.56 15.00 5.80
C TYR A 136 -10.98 16.01 6.89
N PRO A 137 -12.09 15.75 7.59
CA PRO A 137 -12.48 16.60 8.70
C PRO A 137 -11.36 16.69 9.74
N PRO A 138 -11.23 17.81 10.49
CA PRO A 138 -10.25 17.92 11.54
C PRO A 138 -10.33 16.71 12.48
N SER A 139 -9.22 15.98 12.62
CA SER A 139 -9.16 14.82 13.50
C SER A 139 -8.92 15.27 14.93
N ALA A 140 -9.52 14.59 15.89
CA ALA A 140 -9.21 14.75 17.32
C ALA A 140 -7.89 14.01 17.64
N ALA A 141 -6.78 14.41 17.02
CA ALA A 141 -5.47 14.02 17.50
C ALA A 141 -5.20 14.84 18.75
N GLU A 142 -5.08 14.21 19.90
CA GLU A 142 -4.58 14.90 21.09
C GLU A 142 -3.17 15.41 20.77
N SER A 143 -2.97 16.73 20.83
CA SER A 143 -1.67 17.35 20.60
C SER A 143 -0.63 16.71 21.51
N GLY A 144 0.32 15.97 20.92
CA GLY A 144 1.38 15.25 21.65
C GLY A 144 1.04 13.81 22.07
N GLY A 145 -0.13 13.29 21.70
CA GLY A 145 -0.52 11.91 21.98
C GLY A 145 0.26 10.87 21.16
N THR A 146 0.36 9.67 21.69
CA THR A 146 0.93 8.49 21.01
C THR A 146 -0.10 7.74 20.19
N ASP A 147 -1.37 8.07 20.30
CA ASP A 147 -2.50 7.47 19.61
C ASP A 147 -3.35 8.56 18.95
N ALA A 148 -3.89 8.24 17.79
CA ALA A 148 -4.72 9.15 17.02
C ALA A 148 -5.87 8.40 16.32
N VAL A 149 -6.98 9.12 16.10
CA VAL A 149 -8.05 8.68 15.20
C VAL A 149 -8.14 9.70 14.07
N VAL A 150 -7.90 9.24 12.85
CA VAL A 150 -8.06 10.04 11.63
C VAL A 150 -9.35 9.64 10.95
N ARG A 151 -10.18 10.64 10.62
CA ARG A 151 -11.42 10.44 9.87
C ARG A 151 -11.24 10.83 8.42
N THR A 152 -11.77 10.01 7.52
CA THR A 152 -11.95 10.36 6.11
C THR A 152 -13.40 10.13 5.67
N ILE A 153 -13.85 10.89 4.70
CA ILE A 153 -15.16 10.73 4.09
C ILE A 153 -14.94 10.53 2.59
N ALA A 154 -15.20 9.33 2.12
CA ALA A 154 -15.17 9.02 0.69
C ALA A 154 -16.50 9.43 0.07
N LEU A 155 -16.47 10.35 -0.92
CA LEU A 155 -17.63 10.85 -1.61
C LEU A 155 -17.85 10.04 -2.89
N SER A 156 -19.03 9.46 -3.07
CA SER A 156 -19.41 8.73 -4.28
C SER A 156 -20.77 9.18 -4.79
N LYS A 157 -21.13 8.75 -6.00
CA LYS A 157 -22.47 9.01 -6.55
C LYS A 157 -23.59 8.36 -5.73
N SER A 158 -23.30 7.29 -5.05
CA SER A 158 -24.23 6.55 -4.20
C SER A 158 -24.32 7.06 -2.76
N GLY A 159 -23.51 8.06 -2.40
CA GLY A 159 -23.49 8.66 -1.06
C GLY A 159 -22.09 8.84 -0.50
N GLN A 160 -22.05 9.03 0.81
CA GLN A 160 -20.81 9.23 1.57
C GLN A 160 -20.50 8.00 2.39
N VAL A 161 -19.23 7.59 2.41
CA VAL A 161 -18.73 6.51 3.27
C VAL A 161 -17.70 7.09 4.22
N GLN A 162 -18.01 7.07 5.52
CA GLN A 162 -17.06 7.44 6.54
C GLN A 162 -16.13 6.27 6.83
N ILE A 163 -14.83 6.58 6.92
CA ILE A 163 -13.76 5.65 7.29
C ILE A 163 -12.94 6.32 8.39
N ASP A 164 -12.83 5.69 9.56
CA ASP A 164 -11.97 6.15 10.63
C ASP A 164 -10.79 5.18 10.78
N TYR A 165 -9.59 5.70 10.98
CA TYR A 165 -8.37 4.94 11.18
C TYR A 165 -7.85 5.16 12.59
N ARG A 166 -7.47 4.09 13.30
CA ARG A 166 -6.69 4.16 14.52
C ARG A 166 -5.21 4.01 14.21
N LEU A 167 -4.44 4.98 14.66
CA LEU A 167 -3.00 5.00 14.48
C LEU A 167 -2.32 5.10 15.84
N TYR A 168 -1.09 4.63 15.90
CA TYR A 168 -0.19 4.89 17.01
C TYR A 168 1.16 5.34 16.49
N LYS A 169 1.90 6.09 17.31
CA LYS A 169 3.24 6.57 16.98
C LYS A 169 4.27 5.53 17.39
N SER A 170 4.85 4.85 16.41
CA SER A 170 5.98 3.94 16.60
C SER A 170 7.30 4.70 16.51
N PRO A 171 8.46 4.10 16.86
CA PRO A 171 9.78 4.71 16.61
C PRO A 171 10.05 5.02 15.14
N GLN A 172 9.41 4.29 14.21
CA GLN A 172 9.54 4.47 12.78
C GLN A 172 8.49 5.42 12.18
N GLY A 173 7.60 5.99 13.01
CA GLY A 173 6.52 6.89 12.58
C GLY A 173 5.13 6.35 12.90
N TRP A 174 4.13 7.01 12.38
CA TRP A 174 2.74 6.60 12.58
C TRP A 174 2.41 5.28 11.87
N ARG A 175 1.65 4.42 12.54
CA ARG A 175 1.19 3.13 11.99
C ARG A 175 -0.29 2.94 12.25
N VAL A 176 -1.03 2.61 11.21
CA VAL A 176 -2.44 2.18 11.31
C VAL A 176 -2.50 0.77 11.89
N TYR A 177 -3.37 0.54 12.86
CA TYR A 177 -3.60 -0.79 13.42
C TYR A 177 -5.07 -1.22 13.42
N ASP A 178 -6.02 -0.30 13.18
CA ASP A 178 -7.45 -0.62 13.09
C ASP A 178 -8.15 0.34 12.14
N MET A 179 -9.25 -0.09 11.56
CA MET A 179 -10.06 0.72 10.65
C MET A 179 -11.54 0.49 10.95
N ASN A 180 -12.31 1.57 10.95
CA ASN A 180 -13.76 1.56 11.03
C ASN A 180 -14.34 1.88 9.65
N VAL A 181 -15.24 1.04 9.18
CA VAL A 181 -15.97 1.27 7.94
C VAL A 181 -17.46 1.16 8.25
N LEU A 182 -18.22 2.20 7.92
CA LEU A 182 -19.67 2.25 8.16
C LEU A 182 -20.07 1.97 9.63
N GLY A 183 -19.25 2.40 10.59
CA GLY A 183 -19.52 2.22 12.03
C GLY A 183 -18.98 0.93 12.63
N ALA A 184 -18.44 0.01 11.84
CA ALA A 184 -17.88 -1.25 12.32
C ALA A 184 -16.34 -1.20 12.37
N TRP A 185 -15.76 -1.35 13.56
CA TRP A 185 -14.32 -1.50 13.75
C TRP A 185 -13.90 -2.93 13.37
N LEU A 186 -12.96 -3.05 12.42
CA LEU A 186 -12.54 -4.35 11.89
C LEU A 186 -11.95 -5.25 12.98
N ILE A 187 -11.09 -4.72 13.84
CA ILE A 187 -10.47 -5.51 14.91
C ILE A 187 -11.53 -6.06 15.88
N GLN A 188 -12.56 -5.28 16.21
CA GLN A 188 -13.63 -5.77 17.09
C GLN A 188 -14.44 -6.89 16.42
N THR A 189 -14.71 -6.77 15.13
CA THR A 189 -15.42 -7.79 14.34
C THR A 189 -14.63 -9.11 14.31
N TYR A 190 -13.35 -9.03 13.95
CA TYR A 190 -12.48 -10.21 13.90
C TYR A 190 -12.19 -10.79 15.29
N ARG A 191 -12.11 -9.94 16.33
CA ARG A 191 -11.89 -10.42 17.70
C ARG A 191 -12.97 -11.38 18.17
N THR A 192 -14.23 -11.09 17.88
CA THR A 192 -15.32 -12.01 18.18
C THR A 192 -15.14 -13.32 17.44
N GLN A 193 -14.95 -13.29 16.12
CA GLN A 193 -14.76 -14.48 15.30
C GLN A 193 -13.54 -15.32 15.72
N PHE A 194 -12.40 -14.67 15.99
CA PHE A 194 -11.19 -15.37 16.41
C PHE A 194 -11.35 -15.99 17.79
N SER A 195 -11.97 -15.26 18.73
CA SER A 195 -12.24 -15.78 20.06
C SER A 195 -13.09 -17.04 20.00
N ASP A 196 -14.19 -17.00 19.26
CA ASP A 196 -15.11 -18.14 19.12
C ASP A 196 -14.38 -19.34 18.49
N LYS A 197 -13.58 -19.09 17.44
CA LYS A 197 -12.85 -20.16 16.76
C LYS A 197 -11.75 -20.77 17.63
N ILE A 198 -11.00 -19.94 18.37
CA ILE A 198 -9.95 -20.44 19.28
C ILE A 198 -10.57 -21.21 20.45
N GLN A 199 -11.70 -20.78 20.98
CA GLN A 199 -12.40 -21.52 22.05
C GLN A 199 -12.89 -22.88 21.57
N GLN A 200 -13.31 -23.02 20.31
CA GLN A 200 -13.79 -24.26 19.73
C GLN A 200 -12.66 -25.25 19.39
N SER A 201 -11.54 -24.78 18.89
CA SER A 201 -10.54 -25.64 18.24
C SER A 201 -9.07 -25.18 18.44
N GLY A 202 -8.83 -24.29 19.41
CA GLY A 202 -7.47 -23.78 19.68
C GLY A 202 -6.95 -22.84 18.62
N VAL A 203 -5.70 -22.38 18.82
CA VAL A 203 -5.03 -21.47 17.88
C VAL A 203 -4.79 -22.14 16.52
N ASP A 204 -4.45 -23.43 16.51
CA ASP A 204 -4.28 -24.19 15.26
C ASP A 204 -5.59 -24.28 14.47
N GLY A 205 -6.73 -24.39 15.15
CA GLY A 205 -8.04 -24.34 14.53
C GLY A 205 -8.35 -22.97 13.91
N LEU A 206 -7.88 -21.88 14.52
CA LEU A 206 -7.96 -20.54 13.90
C LEU A 206 -7.09 -20.47 12.64
N ILE A 207 -5.86 -20.95 12.70
CA ILE A 207 -4.94 -20.97 11.55
C ILE A 207 -5.56 -21.74 10.40
N GLN A 208 -6.09 -22.93 10.66
CA GLN A 208 -6.76 -23.73 9.64
C GLN A 208 -7.98 -23.03 9.05
N PHE A 209 -8.83 -22.45 9.89
CA PHE A 209 -9.99 -21.68 9.46
C PHE A 209 -9.62 -20.53 8.52
N LEU A 210 -8.59 -19.74 8.87
CA LEU A 210 -8.11 -18.62 8.05
C LEU A 210 -7.52 -19.13 6.73
N THR A 211 -6.75 -20.21 6.77
CA THR A 211 -6.15 -20.83 5.59
C THR A 211 -7.24 -21.30 4.61
N ASP A 212 -8.26 -21.98 5.11
CA ASP A 212 -9.35 -22.48 4.27
C ASP A 212 -10.19 -21.32 3.70
N ARG A 213 -10.42 -20.28 4.50
CA ARG A 213 -11.12 -19.08 4.03
C ARG A 213 -10.35 -18.37 2.92
N ASN A 214 -9.03 -18.25 3.06
CA ASN A 214 -8.18 -17.65 2.03
C ASN A 214 -8.21 -18.45 0.72
N LYS A 215 -8.16 -19.79 0.81
CA LYS A 215 -8.30 -20.67 -0.37
C LYS A 215 -9.65 -20.45 -1.07
N GLN A 216 -10.74 -20.37 -0.31
CA GLN A 216 -12.07 -20.12 -0.89
C GLN A 216 -12.15 -18.78 -1.61
N LEU A 217 -11.60 -17.71 -1.02
CA LEU A 217 -11.58 -16.38 -1.63
C LEU A 217 -10.73 -16.34 -2.91
N THR A 218 -9.62 -17.09 -2.94
CA THR A 218 -8.78 -17.20 -4.14
C THR A 218 -9.47 -18.02 -5.24
N SER A 219 -10.19 -19.09 -4.89
CA SER A 219 -10.86 -19.95 -5.87
C SER A 219 -12.18 -19.37 -6.40
N GLY A 220 -12.86 -18.54 -5.62
CA GLY A 220 -14.10 -17.88 -6.00
C GLY A 220 -13.94 -16.68 -6.93
N ASN A 221 -12.71 -16.24 -7.16
CA ASN A 221 -12.35 -15.13 -8.03
C ASN A 221 -11.71 -15.60 -9.37
N GLN A 222 -11.92 -16.89 -9.76
CA GLN A 222 -11.50 -17.43 -11.05
C GLN A 222 -12.73 -17.63 -11.98
#